data_6ab18edb12d9eee73935a6f5b8c1e510
#
_entry.id   6ab18edb12d9eee73935a6f5b8c1e510
#
_cell.length_a   1.000
_cell.length_b   1.000
_cell.length_c   1.000
_cell.angle_alpha   90.00
_cell.angle_beta   90.00
_cell.angle_gamma   90.00
#
_symmetry.space_group_name_H-M   'P 1'
#
loop_
_entity.id
_entity.type
_entity.pdbx_description
1 polymer ?
#
loop_
_entity_poly.entity_id
_entity_poly.type
_entity_poly.pdbx_seq_one_letter_code
_entity_poly.pdbx_strand_id
1 'polypeptide(L)'
;MTQHLAAPATATTSGHRAEPAPWWRDAVIYQVYPRSFADGNGDGMGDLAGIRSRLPYLKELGVDAVWLSPFYASPQADAGYDVADYRAIDPMFGTLHDADALIRSAHALDLRIIVDLVPNHCSDQHDWFRQALREGPRSRLRERFHFRPGKGQDGELPPNDWESIFGGPAWTRTVNPDGSPGEWYLHLFAPEQPDFNWEHPAVQDEFRSILRFWLDLGADGFRVDVAHGLVKAPGLPDIGSGEQLKLLGNDVMPFFDQDGVHEIYRSWRRILDEYEGERVLVAEAWTPTVERTALYVRPDEMHQAFNFQYLTTNWDAKELREVIDGSLAAMRPVGAPTTWVLSNHDVTRHATRFGNPPGLGTQLREQGDRELGLRRARAATLLMLALPGSVYVYQGEELGLPDVTDLPDEVRQDPSFFRAEGQDGFRDGCR
;
A
#
# COMPACT_ATOMS: atom_id res chain seq x y z
N MET A 1 44.04 -20.37 67.04
CA MET A 1 43.09 -20.85 66.05
C MET A 1 42.45 -19.61 65.42
N THR A 2 43.01 -19.17 64.32
CA THR A 2 42.53 -17.96 63.55
C THR A 2 41.75 -18.43 62.34
N GLN A 3 40.46 -18.17 62.31
CA GLN A 3 39.57 -18.45 61.15
C GLN A 3 39.77 -17.37 60.09
N HIS A 4 40.19 -17.76 58.92
CA HIS A 4 40.18 -16.92 57.74
C HIS A 4 38.77 -16.90 57.15
N LEU A 5 38.14 -15.75 57.20
CA LEU A 5 36.90 -15.47 56.45
C LEU A 5 37.24 -15.21 54.97
N ALA A 6 36.76 -16.06 54.11
CA ALA A 6 36.85 -15.87 52.65
C ALA A 6 35.89 -14.73 52.20
N ALA A 7 36.40 -13.82 51.39
CA ALA A 7 35.61 -12.76 50.77
C ALA A 7 34.66 -13.33 49.70
N PRO A 8 33.43 -12.76 49.51
CA PRO A 8 32.53 -13.24 48.47
C PRO A 8 33.00 -12.82 47.08
N ALA A 9 32.96 -13.76 46.13
CA ALA A 9 33.25 -13.54 44.73
C ALA A 9 32.26 -12.57 44.15
N THR A 10 32.72 -11.45 43.61
CA THR A 10 31.94 -10.52 42.81
C THR A 10 31.53 -11.18 41.48
N ALA A 11 30.26 -11.51 41.36
CA ALA A 11 29.68 -11.93 40.09
C ALA A 11 29.70 -10.72 39.11
N THR A 12 30.59 -10.77 38.15
CA THR A 12 30.54 -9.88 36.98
C THR A 12 29.35 -10.27 36.14
N THR A 13 28.24 -9.58 36.30
CA THR A 13 27.14 -9.58 35.31
C THR A 13 27.66 -8.90 34.05
N SER A 14 28.01 -9.69 33.04
CA SER A 14 28.20 -9.21 31.68
C SER A 14 26.84 -8.67 31.21
N GLY A 15 26.67 -7.36 31.36
CA GLY A 15 25.53 -6.67 30.76
C GLY A 15 25.66 -6.81 29.24
N HIS A 16 24.91 -7.73 28.63
CA HIS A 16 24.59 -7.63 27.22
C HIS A 16 23.87 -6.31 27.07
N ARG A 17 24.53 -5.30 26.46
CA ARG A 17 23.83 -4.18 25.88
C ARG A 17 22.92 -4.81 24.84
N ALA A 18 21.60 -4.71 25.04
CA ALA A 18 20.65 -5.04 24.01
C ALA A 18 21.03 -4.25 22.74
N GLU A 19 21.16 -4.93 21.63
CA GLU A 19 21.34 -4.24 20.34
C GLU A 19 20.21 -3.23 20.19
N PRO A 20 20.49 -2.02 19.65
CA PRO A 20 19.44 -1.05 19.42
C PRO A 20 18.36 -1.68 18.53
N ALA A 21 17.10 -1.42 18.86
CA ALA A 21 16.00 -1.92 18.05
C ALA A 21 16.12 -1.38 16.62
N PRO A 22 15.72 -2.16 15.59
CA PRO A 22 15.68 -1.69 14.21
C PRO A 22 14.89 -0.38 14.10
N TRP A 23 15.37 0.55 13.27
CA TRP A 23 14.81 1.91 13.16
C TRP A 23 13.30 1.94 12.84
N TRP A 24 12.86 1.01 11.99
CA TRP A 24 11.49 0.92 11.51
C TRP A 24 10.48 0.45 12.57
N ARG A 25 10.96 -0.09 13.68
CA ARG A 25 10.12 -0.74 14.68
C ARG A 25 9.20 0.24 15.42
N ASP A 26 9.72 1.43 15.71
CA ASP A 26 9.02 2.48 16.45
C ASP A 26 9.02 3.80 15.66
N ALA A 27 9.24 3.73 14.35
CA ALA A 27 9.38 4.89 13.47
C ALA A 27 8.05 5.62 13.26
N VAL A 28 8.15 6.93 13.06
CA VAL A 28 7.09 7.76 12.49
C VAL A 28 7.39 7.99 11.03
N ILE A 29 6.55 7.47 10.15
CA ILE A 29 6.69 7.57 8.70
C ILE A 29 5.63 8.52 8.15
N TYR A 30 6.07 9.50 7.37
CA TYR A 30 5.18 10.49 6.76
C TYR A 30 4.86 10.10 5.33
N GLN A 31 3.59 9.90 5.02
CA GLN A 31 3.14 9.63 3.64
C GLN A 31 3.01 10.92 2.87
N VAL A 32 3.68 10.99 1.73
CA VAL A 32 3.56 12.05 0.72
C VAL A 32 2.84 11.49 -0.51
N TYR A 33 1.78 12.17 -0.91
CA TYR A 33 1.13 11.98 -2.21
C TYR A 33 1.70 13.01 -3.19
N PRO A 34 2.58 12.63 -4.12
CA PRO A 34 3.40 13.59 -4.88
C PRO A 34 2.61 14.69 -5.56
N ARG A 35 1.49 14.33 -6.21
CA ARG A 35 0.66 15.25 -7.01
C ARG A 35 0.13 16.48 -6.25
N SER A 36 -0.11 16.33 -4.94
CA SER A 36 -0.78 17.36 -4.13
C SER A 36 0.05 17.89 -2.97
N PHE A 37 1.30 17.42 -2.80
CA PHE A 37 2.10 17.80 -1.63
C PHE A 37 2.81 19.15 -1.79
N ALA A 38 3.61 19.30 -2.83
CA ALA A 38 4.35 20.56 -3.06
C ALA A 38 4.74 20.70 -4.54
N ASP A 39 4.33 21.81 -5.12
CA ASP A 39 4.66 22.21 -6.49
C ASP A 39 6.02 22.93 -6.48
N GLY A 40 7.01 22.38 -7.17
CA GLY A 40 8.37 22.92 -7.25
C GLY A 40 8.62 23.78 -8.49
N ASN A 41 7.80 23.64 -9.53
CA ASN A 41 7.97 24.31 -10.82
C ASN A 41 6.91 25.40 -11.11
N GLY A 42 5.81 25.44 -10.34
CA GLY A 42 4.77 26.45 -10.44
C GLY A 42 3.68 26.14 -11.46
N ASP A 43 3.51 24.88 -11.85
CA ASP A 43 2.50 24.43 -12.83
C ASP A 43 1.16 24.02 -12.20
N GLY A 44 1.07 24.02 -10.87
CA GLY A 44 -0.12 23.62 -10.10
C GLY A 44 -0.15 22.15 -9.71
N MET A 45 0.87 21.37 -10.08
CA MET A 45 1.02 19.95 -9.74
C MET A 45 2.24 19.78 -8.82
N GLY A 46 2.09 18.96 -7.77
CA GLY A 46 3.23 18.60 -6.93
C GLY A 46 4.24 17.73 -7.67
N ASP A 47 5.52 17.87 -7.33
CA ASP A 47 6.63 17.19 -7.98
C ASP A 47 7.76 16.80 -7.01
N LEU A 48 8.76 16.03 -7.50
CA LEU A 48 9.92 15.59 -6.70
C LEU A 48 10.78 16.77 -6.21
N ALA A 49 10.87 17.85 -6.96
CA ALA A 49 11.62 19.06 -6.57
C ALA A 49 10.91 19.79 -5.43
N GLY A 50 9.58 19.88 -5.49
CA GLY A 50 8.74 20.42 -4.43
C GLY A 50 8.85 19.58 -3.15
N ILE A 51 8.74 18.24 -3.26
CA ILE A 51 8.94 17.34 -2.12
C ILE A 51 10.31 17.55 -1.49
N ARG A 52 11.38 17.56 -2.30
CA ARG A 52 12.76 17.81 -1.83
C ARG A 52 12.88 19.13 -1.07
N SER A 53 12.19 20.18 -1.51
CA SER A 53 12.19 21.48 -0.82
C SER A 53 11.56 21.44 0.58
N ARG A 54 10.70 20.46 0.86
CA ARG A 54 9.99 20.27 2.12
C ARG A 54 10.65 19.29 3.08
N LEU A 55 11.70 18.58 2.68
CA LEU A 55 12.42 17.66 3.58
C LEU A 55 12.90 18.30 4.89
N PRO A 56 13.42 19.56 4.92
CA PRO A 56 13.76 20.22 6.19
C PRO A 56 12.57 20.37 7.14
N TYR A 57 11.39 20.69 6.62
CA TYR A 57 10.15 20.75 7.42
C TYR A 57 9.81 19.38 8.01
N LEU A 58 9.89 18.32 7.21
CA LEU A 58 9.60 16.95 7.68
C LEU A 58 10.61 16.51 8.75
N LYS A 59 11.88 16.89 8.60
CA LYS A 59 12.89 16.63 9.65
C LYS A 59 12.59 17.39 10.93
N GLU A 60 12.18 18.66 10.84
CA GLU A 60 11.81 19.46 12.00
C GLU A 60 10.53 18.92 12.69
N LEU A 61 9.58 18.39 11.90
CA LEU A 61 8.39 17.70 12.40
C LEU A 61 8.75 16.46 13.23
N GLY A 62 9.93 15.87 12.99
CA GLY A 62 10.46 14.76 13.77
C GLY A 62 10.12 13.37 13.21
N VAL A 63 9.83 13.26 11.91
CA VAL A 63 9.60 11.96 11.26
C VAL A 63 10.94 11.27 10.96
N ASP A 64 10.91 9.95 10.89
CA ASP A 64 12.09 9.10 10.63
C ASP A 64 12.22 8.73 9.15
N ALA A 65 11.11 8.66 8.44
CA ALA A 65 11.07 8.30 7.04
C ALA A 65 9.91 8.98 6.29
N VAL A 66 10.05 9.04 4.97
CA VAL A 66 9.02 9.52 4.05
C VAL A 66 8.63 8.39 3.12
N TRP A 67 7.35 8.04 3.08
CA TRP A 67 6.78 7.16 2.08
C TRP A 67 6.21 8.01 0.93
N LEU A 68 6.69 7.75 -0.28
CA LEU A 68 6.21 8.38 -1.50
C LEU A 68 5.19 7.45 -2.19
N SER A 69 3.94 7.91 -2.37
CA SER A 69 2.97 7.24 -3.26
C SER A 69 3.50 7.23 -4.70
N PRO A 70 2.97 6.42 -5.63
CA PRO A 70 3.59 6.19 -6.94
C PRO A 70 3.90 7.48 -7.71
N PHE A 71 5.09 7.54 -8.27
CA PHE A 71 5.61 8.62 -9.11
C PHE A 71 6.25 8.09 -10.40
N TYR A 72 6.00 6.81 -10.71
CA TYR A 72 6.46 6.13 -11.91
C TYR A 72 5.74 6.62 -13.16
N ALA A 73 6.32 6.35 -14.32
CA ALA A 73 5.65 6.58 -15.61
C ALA A 73 4.31 5.85 -15.66
N SER A 74 3.23 6.60 -15.83
CA SER A 74 1.86 6.11 -15.77
C SER A 74 0.94 6.94 -16.65
N PRO A 75 -0.03 6.33 -17.37
CA PRO A 75 -1.13 7.07 -18.00
C PRO A 75 -2.07 7.78 -17.04
N GLN A 76 -1.95 7.52 -15.73
CA GLN A 76 -2.75 8.14 -14.66
C GLN A 76 -4.23 7.70 -14.65
N ALA A 77 -4.53 6.50 -15.14
CA ALA A 77 -5.89 5.94 -15.08
C ALA A 77 -6.36 5.72 -13.63
N ASP A 78 -5.42 5.41 -12.71
CA ASP A 78 -5.66 5.37 -11.26
C ASP A 78 -4.57 6.17 -10.53
N ALA A 79 -4.39 7.42 -10.93
CA ALA A 79 -3.57 8.40 -10.22
C ALA A 79 -2.12 7.93 -9.90
N GLY A 80 -1.54 7.12 -10.80
CA GLY A 80 -0.18 6.61 -10.73
C GLY A 80 -0.08 5.13 -10.34
N TYR A 81 -1.14 4.50 -9.85
CA TYR A 81 -1.17 3.06 -9.54
C TYR A 81 -1.28 2.17 -10.78
N ASP A 82 -1.56 2.71 -11.96
CA ASP A 82 -1.45 2.06 -13.28
C ASP A 82 -0.03 2.29 -13.86
N VAL A 83 0.95 1.53 -13.36
CA VAL A 83 2.36 1.72 -13.68
C VAL A 83 2.70 1.17 -15.06
N ALA A 84 3.20 2.03 -15.96
CA ALA A 84 3.66 1.64 -17.30
C ALA A 84 5.15 1.26 -17.33
N ASP A 85 5.99 1.87 -16.49
CA ASP A 85 7.41 1.54 -16.33
C ASP A 85 7.86 1.80 -14.88
N TYR A 86 8.24 0.73 -14.18
CA TYR A 86 8.67 0.77 -12.76
C TYR A 86 10.04 1.40 -12.53
N ARG A 87 10.81 1.70 -13.60
CA ARG A 87 12.16 2.29 -13.53
C ARG A 87 12.23 3.68 -14.13
N ALA A 88 11.13 4.17 -14.69
CA ALA A 88 11.01 5.53 -15.20
C ALA A 88 10.15 6.40 -14.28
N ILE A 89 10.48 7.67 -14.18
CA ILE A 89 9.69 8.67 -13.47
C ILE A 89 8.69 9.27 -14.47
N ASP A 90 7.46 9.50 -14.02
CA ASP A 90 6.48 10.23 -14.83
C ASP A 90 6.97 11.67 -15.05
N PRO A 91 6.97 12.17 -16.29
CA PRO A 91 7.45 13.53 -16.61
C PRO A 91 6.78 14.63 -15.80
N MET A 92 5.54 14.42 -15.31
CA MET A 92 4.86 15.40 -14.44
C MET A 92 5.54 15.55 -13.08
N PHE A 93 6.24 14.52 -12.59
CA PHE A 93 6.93 14.55 -11.30
C PHE A 93 8.42 14.85 -11.40
N GLY A 94 9.01 14.78 -12.59
CA GLY A 94 10.42 15.03 -12.82
C GLY A 94 11.13 13.89 -13.55
N THR A 95 12.38 13.63 -13.16
CA THR A 95 13.27 12.67 -13.79
C THR A 95 13.87 11.70 -12.77
N LEU A 96 14.50 10.62 -13.23
CA LEU A 96 15.26 9.71 -12.36
C LEU A 96 16.39 10.45 -11.61
N HIS A 97 16.97 11.48 -12.22
CA HIS A 97 17.95 12.35 -11.54
C HIS A 97 17.33 13.11 -10.36
N ASP A 98 16.08 13.55 -10.49
CA ASP A 98 15.37 14.25 -9.40
C ASP A 98 15.03 13.29 -8.26
N ALA A 99 14.67 12.04 -8.58
CA ALA A 99 14.44 10.99 -7.58
C ALA A 99 15.72 10.68 -6.80
N ASP A 100 16.86 10.49 -7.48
CA ASP A 100 18.16 10.28 -6.87
C ASP A 100 18.58 11.50 -6.01
N ALA A 101 18.35 12.71 -6.49
CA ALA A 101 18.62 13.95 -5.73
C ALA A 101 17.73 14.07 -4.48
N LEU A 102 16.46 13.66 -4.56
CA LEU A 102 15.55 13.61 -3.42
C LEU A 102 16.07 12.64 -2.35
N ILE A 103 16.39 11.39 -2.75
CA ILE A 103 16.89 10.35 -1.83
C ILE A 103 18.17 10.83 -1.12
N ARG A 104 19.14 11.33 -1.87
CA ARG A 104 20.38 11.88 -1.26
C ARG A 104 20.13 13.06 -0.33
N SER A 105 19.18 13.93 -0.66
CA SER A 105 18.84 15.07 0.20
C SER A 105 18.15 14.62 1.48
N ALA A 106 17.32 13.58 1.42
CA ALA A 106 16.69 12.99 2.59
C ALA A 106 17.74 12.34 3.51
N HIS A 107 18.66 11.55 2.95
CA HIS A 107 19.75 10.92 3.71
C HIS A 107 20.67 11.95 4.38
N ALA A 108 20.95 13.09 3.72
CA ALA A 108 21.74 14.18 4.31
C ALA A 108 21.05 14.83 5.52
N LEU A 109 19.75 14.59 5.70
CA LEU A 109 18.95 15.04 6.84
C LEU A 109 18.61 13.87 7.81
N ASP A 110 19.23 12.71 7.66
CA ASP A 110 18.87 11.48 8.40
C ASP A 110 17.38 11.13 8.27
N LEU A 111 16.81 11.32 7.10
CA LEU A 111 15.49 10.85 6.72
C LEU A 111 15.62 9.69 5.74
N ARG A 112 14.80 8.67 5.90
CA ARG A 112 14.73 7.52 5.00
C ARG A 112 13.64 7.69 3.96
N ILE A 113 13.81 7.03 2.80
CA ILE A 113 12.83 7.07 1.72
C ILE A 113 12.27 5.66 1.47
N ILE A 114 10.96 5.53 1.59
CA ILE A 114 10.19 4.35 1.23
C ILE A 114 9.46 4.66 -0.07
N VAL A 115 9.66 3.85 -1.11
CA VAL A 115 8.93 4.01 -2.38
C VAL A 115 7.75 3.05 -2.44
N ASP A 116 6.69 3.46 -3.13
CA ASP A 116 5.56 2.58 -3.37
C ASP A 116 5.92 1.53 -4.43
N LEU A 117 5.50 0.30 -4.26
CA LEU A 117 5.67 -0.78 -5.23
C LEU A 117 4.30 -1.36 -5.54
N VAL A 118 3.89 -1.37 -6.80
CA VAL A 118 2.59 -1.84 -7.26
C VAL A 118 2.73 -3.18 -7.98
N PRO A 119 2.77 -4.32 -7.26
CA PRO A 119 3.12 -5.58 -7.87
C PRO A 119 1.93 -6.43 -8.32
N ASN A 120 0.69 -6.12 -7.90
CA ASN A 120 -0.47 -6.91 -8.29
C ASN A 120 -0.80 -6.78 -9.78
N HIS A 121 -0.67 -5.59 -10.33
CA HIS A 121 -1.06 -5.22 -11.69
C HIS A 121 -0.07 -4.21 -12.29
N CYS A 122 -0.21 -3.93 -13.57
CA CYS A 122 0.48 -2.82 -14.23
C CYS A 122 -0.52 -2.02 -15.07
N SER A 123 -0.04 -0.97 -15.74
CA SER A 123 -0.84 -0.29 -16.76
C SER A 123 -1.08 -1.19 -17.99
N ASP A 124 -2.21 -1.01 -18.67
CA ASP A 124 -2.45 -1.57 -20.00
C ASP A 124 -1.46 -1.03 -21.03
N GLN A 125 -0.77 0.08 -20.73
CA GLN A 125 0.33 0.65 -21.53
C GLN A 125 1.70 0.04 -21.20
N HIS A 126 1.81 -0.83 -20.22
CA HIS A 126 3.05 -1.56 -19.92
C HIS A 126 3.46 -2.42 -21.13
N ASP A 127 4.74 -2.39 -21.48
CA ASP A 127 5.25 -3.05 -22.69
C ASP A 127 4.89 -4.53 -22.78
N TRP A 128 4.91 -5.25 -21.68
CA TRP A 128 4.55 -6.67 -21.66
C TRP A 128 3.10 -6.92 -22.05
N PHE A 129 2.18 -6.11 -21.53
CA PHE A 129 0.76 -6.25 -21.85
C PHE A 129 0.46 -5.86 -23.29
N ARG A 130 1.00 -4.74 -23.76
CA ARG A 130 0.90 -4.31 -25.16
C ARG A 130 1.47 -5.34 -26.14
N GLN A 131 2.60 -5.96 -25.81
CA GLN A 131 3.18 -7.03 -26.63
C GLN A 131 2.29 -8.27 -26.64
N ALA A 132 1.76 -8.69 -25.47
CA ALA A 132 0.86 -9.82 -25.35
C ALA A 132 -0.42 -9.65 -26.20
N LEU A 133 -0.96 -8.43 -26.27
CA LEU A 133 -2.10 -8.13 -27.15
C LEU A 133 -1.72 -8.14 -28.64
N ARG A 134 -0.61 -7.52 -29.02
CA ARG A 134 -0.15 -7.46 -30.43
C ARG A 134 0.15 -8.84 -31.02
N GLU A 135 0.75 -9.72 -30.23
CA GLU A 135 1.07 -11.08 -30.68
C GLU A 135 -0.15 -12.01 -30.70
N GLY A 136 -1.24 -11.63 -30.05
CA GLY A 136 -2.51 -12.35 -30.07
C GLY A 136 -2.55 -13.59 -29.16
N PRO A 137 -3.59 -14.46 -29.31
CA PRO A 137 -3.95 -15.46 -28.30
C PRO A 137 -2.94 -16.64 -28.18
N ARG A 138 -1.99 -16.79 -29.10
CA ARG A 138 -0.95 -17.81 -29.03
C ARG A 138 0.37 -17.29 -28.44
N SER A 139 0.42 -16.05 -28.01
CA SER A 139 1.61 -15.47 -27.41
C SER A 139 1.86 -16.06 -26.01
N ARG A 140 3.09 -16.52 -25.78
CA ARG A 140 3.54 -16.88 -24.45
C ARG A 140 3.63 -15.69 -23.48
N LEU A 141 3.61 -14.47 -23.98
CA LEU A 141 3.62 -13.26 -23.16
C LEU A 141 2.31 -13.12 -22.37
N ARG A 142 1.21 -13.69 -22.89
CA ARG A 142 -0.07 -13.74 -22.15
C ARG A 142 0.00 -14.55 -20.86
N GLU A 143 0.93 -15.49 -20.74
CA GLU A 143 1.13 -16.30 -19.53
C GLU A 143 1.60 -15.45 -18.33
N ARG A 144 2.11 -14.24 -18.58
CA ARG A 144 2.49 -13.27 -17.53
C ARG A 144 1.29 -12.57 -16.89
N PHE A 145 0.12 -12.75 -17.44
CA PHE A 145 -1.15 -12.19 -17.00
C PHE A 145 -2.21 -13.29 -16.90
N HIS A 146 -3.35 -13.00 -16.31
CA HIS A 146 -4.45 -13.93 -16.25
C HIS A 146 -5.37 -13.77 -17.48
N PHE A 147 -5.04 -14.42 -18.58
CA PHE A 147 -5.91 -14.55 -19.75
C PHE A 147 -6.69 -15.85 -19.68
N ARG A 148 -8.00 -15.80 -19.94
CA ARG A 148 -8.89 -16.97 -19.96
C ARG A 148 -9.92 -16.87 -21.09
N PRO A 149 -10.35 -18.04 -21.67
CA PRO A 149 -11.51 -18.04 -22.54
C PRO A 149 -12.76 -17.69 -21.74
N GLY A 150 -13.69 -16.98 -22.39
CA GLY A 150 -14.99 -16.68 -21.77
C GLY A 150 -15.89 -17.92 -21.68
N LYS A 151 -16.94 -17.82 -20.87
CA LYS A 151 -18.08 -18.74 -20.82
C LYS A 151 -19.11 -18.40 -21.89
N GLY A 152 -20.09 -19.26 -22.10
CA GLY A 152 -21.11 -19.13 -23.15
C GLY A 152 -20.72 -19.82 -24.46
N GLN A 153 -21.60 -19.74 -25.48
CA GLN A 153 -21.41 -20.43 -26.75
C GLN A 153 -20.28 -19.81 -27.56
N ASP A 154 -20.18 -18.47 -27.54
CA ASP A 154 -19.21 -17.68 -28.28
C ASP A 154 -18.19 -16.98 -27.34
N GLY A 155 -18.05 -17.48 -26.10
CA GLY A 155 -17.17 -16.90 -25.08
C GLY A 155 -17.54 -15.48 -24.69
N GLU A 156 -18.82 -15.14 -24.77
CA GLU A 156 -19.36 -13.79 -24.56
C GLU A 156 -19.51 -13.43 -23.08
N LEU A 157 -19.44 -14.40 -22.17
CA LEU A 157 -19.52 -14.18 -20.75
C LEU A 157 -18.12 -14.26 -20.11
N PRO A 158 -17.88 -13.52 -19.01
CA PRO A 158 -16.58 -13.55 -18.34
C PRO A 158 -16.26 -14.96 -17.77
N PRO A 159 -14.97 -15.25 -17.52
CA PRO A 159 -14.51 -16.56 -17.03
C PRO A 159 -15.08 -16.98 -15.67
N ASN A 160 -15.34 -16.00 -14.78
CA ASN A 160 -15.97 -16.18 -13.49
C ASN A 160 -16.77 -14.94 -13.09
N ASP A 161 -17.35 -14.95 -11.89
CA ASP A 161 -18.24 -13.92 -11.37
C ASP A 161 -17.53 -12.87 -10.50
N TRP A 162 -16.19 -12.74 -10.61
CA TRP A 162 -15.46 -11.78 -9.80
C TRP A 162 -15.79 -10.33 -10.19
N GLU A 163 -15.92 -9.51 -9.14
CA GLU A 163 -16.15 -8.08 -9.26
C GLU A 163 -14.85 -7.30 -9.04
N SER A 164 -14.71 -6.20 -9.77
CA SER A 164 -13.62 -5.24 -9.60
C SER A 164 -13.83 -4.45 -8.29
N ILE A 165 -12.73 -4.13 -7.61
CA ILE A 165 -12.74 -3.26 -6.41
C ILE A 165 -13.35 -1.88 -6.73
N PHE A 166 -13.25 -1.43 -7.97
CA PHE A 166 -13.86 -0.18 -8.44
C PHE A 166 -15.28 -0.36 -9.00
N GLY A 167 -15.88 -1.54 -8.80
CA GLY A 167 -17.21 -1.87 -9.27
C GLY A 167 -17.23 -2.49 -10.68
N GLY A 168 -18.31 -3.21 -10.99
CA GLY A 168 -18.48 -3.93 -12.24
C GLY A 168 -17.60 -5.20 -12.34
N PRO A 169 -17.63 -5.90 -13.50
CA PRO A 169 -16.85 -7.13 -13.69
C PRO A 169 -15.35 -6.91 -13.56
N ALA A 170 -14.63 -7.90 -13.00
CA ALA A 170 -13.17 -7.92 -12.93
C ALA A 170 -12.50 -8.44 -14.21
N TRP A 171 -13.25 -8.62 -15.27
CA TRP A 171 -12.77 -9.18 -16.53
C TRP A 171 -13.16 -8.28 -17.71
N THR A 172 -12.19 -8.05 -18.61
CA THR A 172 -12.42 -7.35 -19.89
C THR A 172 -12.03 -8.23 -21.06
N ARG A 173 -12.93 -8.33 -22.07
CA ARG A 173 -12.69 -9.10 -23.28
C ARG A 173 -11.78 -8.34 -24.24
N THR A 174 -10.72 -8.99 -24.70
CA THR A 174 -9.84 -8.40 -25.71
C THR A 174 -10.40 -8.51 -27.12
N VAL A 175 -9.83 -7.73 -28.04
CA VAL A 175 -10.01 -7.89 -29.47
C VAL A 175 -8.69 -8.39 -30.05
N ASN A 176 -8.75 -9.47 -30.82
CA ASN A 176 -7.59 -10.03 -31.50
C ASN A 176 -7.08 -9.13 -32.63
N PRO A 177 -5.83 -9.26 -33.10
CA PRO A 177 -5.31 -8.44 -34.20
C PRO A 177 -6.09 -8.53 -35.50
N ASP A 178 -6.84 -9.61 -35.72
CA ASP A 178 -7.72 -9.80 -36.88
C ASP A 178 -9.13 -9.20 -36.72
N GLY A 179 -9.40 -8.54 -35.58
CA GLY A 179 -10.67 -7.94 -35.25
C GLY A 179 -11.69 -8.92 -34.61
N SER A 180 -11.36 -10.20 -34.48
CA SER A 180 -12.24 -11.16 -33.81
C SER A 180 -12.24 -10.97 -32.28
N PRO A 181 -13.34 -11.36 -31.59
CA PRO A 181 -13.35 -11.37 -30.13
C PRO A 181 -12.26 -12.30 -29.58
N GLY A 182 -11.49 -11.80 -28.58
CA GLY A 182 -10.39 -12.53 -27.95
C GLY A 182 -10.75 -13.13 -26.61
N GLU A 183 -9.73 -13.53 -25.89
CA GLU A 183 -9.81 -13.97 -24.49
C GLU A 183 -10.10 -12.79 -23.56
N TRP A 184 -10.51 -13.10 -22.35
CA TRP A 184 -10.70 -12.15 -21.28
C TRP A 184 -9.43 -12.07 -20.43
N TYR A 185 -9.05 -10.85 -20.01
CA TYR A 185 -8.00 -10.65 -19.02
C TYR A 185 -8.58 -10.15 -17.69
N LEU A 186 -7.96 -10.59 -16.61
CA LEU A 186 -8.30 -10.19 -15.24
C LEU A 186 -7.76 -8.80 -14.93
N HIS A 187 -8.58 -7.99 -14.29
CA HIS A 187 -8.21 -6.73 -13.64
C HIS A 187 -9.03 -6.56 -12.35
N LEU A 188 -8.44 -6.79 -11.20
CA LEU A 188 -9.15 -6.61 -9.93
C LEU A 188 -9.47 -5.14 -9.64
N PHE A 189 -8.85 -4.21 -10.38
CA PHE A 189 -9.08 -2.77 -10.33
C PHE A 189 -9.66 -2.27 -11.67
N ALA A 190 -9.18 -1.15 -12.21
CA ALA A 190 -9.66 -0.65 -13.49
C ALA A 190 -9.29 -1.57 -14.67
N PRO A 191 -10.05 -1.56 -15.78
CA PRO A 191 -9.68 -2.27 -17.00
C PRO A 191 -8.28 -1.91 -17.51
N GLU A 192 -7.81 -0.72 -17.22
CA GLU A 192 -6.47 -0.22 -17.53
C GLU A 192 -5.38 -0.80 -16.63
N GLN A 193 -5.74 -1.69 -15.67
CA GLN A 193 -4.83 -2.28 -14.68
C GLN A 193 -4.84 -3.82 -14.75
N PRO A 194 -4.33 -4.45 -15.83
CA PRO A 194 -4.27 -5.91 -15.96
C PRO A 194 -3.42 -6.55 -14.85
N ASP A 195 -3.97 -7.58 -14.19
CA ASP A 195 -3.33 -8.32 -13.10
C ASP A 195 -2.22 -9.22 -13.63
N PHE A 196 -1.04 -9.16 -12.99
CA PHE A 196 0.06 -10.09 -13.24
C PHE A 196 -0.24 -11.50 -12.75
N ASN A 197 0.26 -12.49 -13.48
CA ASN A 197 0.27 -13.88 -13.05
C ASN A 197 1.56 -14.17 -12.26
N TRP A 198 1.48 -14.15 -10.94
CA TRP A 198 2.62 -14.39 -10.05
C TRP A 198 3.11 -15.83 -10.01
N GLU A 199 2.39 -16.78 -10.60
CA GLU A 199 2.90 -18.13 -10.83
C GLU A 199 3.96 -18.16 -11.94
N HIS A 200 4.01 -17.14 -12.80
CA HIS A 200 4.96 -17.07 -13.92
C HIS A 200 6.33 -16.58 -13.44
N PRO A 201 7.42 -17.38 -13.67
CA PRO A 201 8.76 -17.02 -13.17
C PRO A 201 9.28 -15.66 -13.64
N ALA A 202 8.97 -15.25 -14.88
CA ALA A 202 9.42 -13.95 -15.38
C ALA A 202 8.81 -12.77 -14.63
N VAL A 203 7.59 -12.89 -14.09
CA VAL A 203 6.99 -11.85 -13.23
C VAL A 203 7.76 -11.75 -11.93
N GLN A 204 8.05 -12.89 -11.31
CA GLN A 204 8.84 -12.92 -10.06
C GLN A 204 10.26 -12.36 -10.25
N ASP A 205 10.92 -12.72 -11.38
CA ASP A 205 12.27 -12.23 -11.71
C ASP A 205 12.28 -10.72 -11.96
N GLU A 206 11.27 -10.21 -12.65
CA GLU A 206 11.14 -8.78 -12.94
C GLU A 206 11.00 -7.96 -11.65
N PHE A 207 10.14 -8.37 -10.73
CA PHE A 207 9.99 -7.65 -9.47
C PHE A 207 11.23 -7.77 -8.57
N ARG A 208 11.96 -8.90 -8.60
CA ARG A 208 13.27 -8.98 -7.94
C ARG A 208 14.27 -7.98 -8.53
N SER A 209 14.25 -7.76 -9.84
CA SER A 209 15.08 -6.77 -10.52
C SER A 209 14.65 -5.34 -10.22
N ILE A 210 13.34 -5.06 -10.14
CA ILE A 210 12.81 -3.74 -9.75
C ILE A 210 13.22 -3.38 -8.32
N LEU A 211 13.10 -4.32 -7.38
CA LEU A 211 13.56 -4.12 -6.00
C LEU A 211 15.03 -3.70 -5.96
N ARG A 212 15.91 -4.44 -6.65
CA ARG A 212 17.35 -4.13 -6.70
C ARG A 212 17.61 -2.76 -7.32
N PHE A 213 16.91 -2.42 -8.40
CA PHE A 213 17.07 -1.11 -9.05
C PHE A 213 16.84 0.05 -8.06
N TRP A 214 15.77 0.02 -7.29
CA TRP A 214 15.47 1.08 -6.32
C TRP A 214 16.37 1.04 -5.09
N LEU A 215 16.74 -0.14 -4.61
CA LEU A 215 17.70 -0.29 -3.52
C LEU A 215 19.09 0.21 -3.92
N ASP A 216 19.54 -0.06 -5.15
CA ASP A 216 20.81 0.43 -5.69
C ASP A 216 20.78 1.97 -5.88
N LEU A 217 19.61 2.55 -6.16
CA LEU A 217 19.42 4.01 -6.21
C LEU A 217 19.42 4.64 -4.81
N GLY A 218 19.24 3.85 -3.76
CA GLY A 218 19.31 4.28 -2.36
C GLY A 218 17.97 4.28 -1.62
N ALA A 219 16.89 3.73 -2.17
CA ALA A 219 15.66 3.57 -1.42
C ALA A 219 15.88 2.73 -0.15
N ASP A 220 15.26 3.13 0.96
CA ASP A 220 15.39 2.46 2.25
C ASP A 220 14.32 1.37 2.46
N GLY A 221 13.37 1.27 1.55
CA GLY A 221 12.34 0.24 1.60
C GLY A 221 11.20 0.48 0.64
N PHE A 222 10.19 -0.38 0.76
CA PHE A 222 9.02 -0.37 -0.11
C PHE A 222 7.72 -0.49 0.68
N ARG A 223 6.74 0.29 0.30
CA ARG A 223 5.34 0.01 0.61
C ARG A 223 4.80 -0.84 -0.53
N VAL A 224 4.31 -2.02 -0.20
CA VAL A 224 3.82 -3.00 -1.18
C VAL A 224 2.32 -2.84 -1.32
N ASP A 225 1.91 -2.30 -2.45
CA ASP A 225 0.52 -2.11 -2.84
C ASP A 225 -0.18 -3.45 -3.04
N VAL A 226 -1.44 -3.55 -2.61
CA VAL A 226 -2.26 -4.78 -2.74
C VAL A 226 -1.48 -6.04 -2.38
N ALA A 227 -0.72 -6.00 -1.29
CA ALA A 227 0.18 -7.09 -0.89
C ALA A 227 -0.54 -8.44 -0.73
N HIS A 228 -1.83 -8.43 -0.48
CA HIS A 228 -2.68 -9.62 -0.33
C HIS A 228 -3.22 -10.16 -1.67
N GLY A 229 -3.01 -9.44 -2.78
CA GLY A 229 -3.63 -9.74 -4.08
C GLY A 229 -2.78 -10.53 -5.06
N LEU A 230 -1.47 -10.73 -4.82
CA LEU A 230 -0.55 -11.25 -5.84
C LEU A 230 -0.90 -12.67 -6.31
N VAL A 231 -1.31 -13.53 -5.41
CA VAL A 231 -1.64 -14.93 -5.71
C VAL A 231 -3.15 -15.11 -5.73
N LYS A 232 -3.66 -15.79 -6.76
CA LYS A 232 -5.07 -16.14 -6.90
C LYS A 232 -5.29 -17.62 -6.60
N ALA A 233 -6.48 -17.99 -6.14
CA ALA A 233 -6.83 -19.39 -5.92
C ALA A 233 -6.74 -20.20 -7.22
N PRO A 234 -6.21 -21.42 -7.20
CA PRO A 234 -6.10 -22.26 -8.38
C PRO A 234 -7.44 -22.46 -9.08
N GLY A 235 -7.42 -22.35 -10.41
CA GLY A 235 -8.64 -22.52 -11.22
C GLY A 235 -9.57 -21.30 -11.25
N LEU A 236 -9.30 -20.26 -10.48
CA LEU A 236 -10.09 -19.01 -10.42
C LEU A 236 -11.60 -19.30 -10.22
N PRO A 237 -11.99 -19.93 -9.10
CA PRO A 237 -13.36 -20.40 -8.89
C PRO A 237 -14.36 -19.24 -8.80
N ASP A 238 -15.62 -19.50 -9.20
CA ASP A 238 -16.73 -18.58 -8.94
C ASP A 238 -16.91 -18.42 -7.41
N ILE A 239 -17.33 -17.24 -6.97
CA ILE A 239 -17.60 -16.93 -5.55
C ILE A 239 -19.09 -17.15 -5.22
N GLY A 240 -19.96 -16.92 -6.20
CA GLY A 240 -21.40 -16.89 -6.01
C GLY A 240 -21.90 -15.51 -5.57
N SER A 241 -23.10 -15.44 -5.06
CA SER A 241 -23.67 -14.21 -4.53
C SER A 241 -23.08 -13.90 -3.14
N GLY A 242 -22.56 -12.70 -2.92
CA GLY A 242 -22.03 -12.26 -1.63
C GLY A 242 -21.42 -10.88 -1.71
N GLU A 243 -21.01 -10.36 -0.55
CA GLU A 243 -20.31 -9.07 -0.46
C GLU A 243 -18.82 -9.27 -0.81
N GLN A 244 -18.52 -9.44 -2.11
CA GLN A 244 -17.14 -9.73 -2.58
C GLN A 244 -16.15 -8.62 -2.21
N LEU A 245 -16.60 -7.39 -2.10
CA LEU A 245 -15.75 -6.22 -1.83
C LEU A 245 -15.59 -5.90 -0.33
N LYS A 246 -16.27 -6.64 0.55
CA LYS A 246 -16.11 -6.48 1.99
C LYS A 246 -14.94 -7.32 2.49
N LEU A 247 -13.76 -6.73 2.54
CA LEU A 247 -12.51 -7.44 2.81
C LEU A 247 -12.29 -7.73 4.30
N LEU A 248 -12.66 -6.81 5.20
CA LEU A 248 -12.48 -6.98 6.63
C LEU A 248 -13.61 -7.80 7.25
N GLY A 249 -13.26 -8.78 8.09
CA GLY A 249 -14.20 -9.61 8.83
C GLY A 249 -14.92 -10.70 8.00
N ASN A 250 -14.52 -10.88 6.74
CA ASN A 250 -15.02 -11.94 5.86
C ASN A 250 -14.05 -13.14 5.79
N ASP A 251 -14.50 -14.19 5.12
CA ASP A 251 -13.63 -15.30 4.73
C ASP A 251 -12.57 -14.85 3.71
N VAL A 252 -11.51 -15.65 3.57
CA VAL A 252 -10.47 -15.45 2.57
C VAL A 252 -11.08 -15.54 1.17
N MET A 253 -10.97 -14.48 0.38
CA MET A 253 -11.48 -14.43 -0.99
C MET A 253 -10.52 -15.15 -1.96
N PRO A 254 -11.00 -15.80 -3.03
CA PRO A 254 -10.13 -16.52 -3.96
C PRO A 254 -9.15 -15.64 -4.73
N PHE A 255 -9.35 -14.33 -4.74
CA PHE A 255 -8.45 -13.38 -5.36
C PHE A 255 -7.57 -12.61 -4.36
N PHE A 256 -7.78 -12.78 -3.05
CA PHE A 256 -7.01 -12.11 -1.99
C PHE A 256 -6.57 -13.08 -0.88
N ASP A 257 -5.48 -12.73 -0.21
CA ASP A 257 -4.95 -13.36 1.00
C ASP A 257 -4.70 -14.87 0.87
N GLN A 258 -4.26 -15.31 -0.32
CA GLN A 258 -3.87 -16.70 -0.56
C GLN A 258 -2.48 -16.98 0.03
N ASP A 259 -2.31 -18.13 0.70
CA ASP A 259 -1.07 -18.46 1.42
C ASP A 259 0.20 -18.50 0.53
N GLY A 260 0.03 -18.70 -0.79
CA GLY A 260 1.14 -18.67 -1.74
C GLY A 260 1.90 -17.35 -1.82
N VAL A 261 1.28 -16.24 -1.39
CA VAL A 261 1.90 -14.91 -1.40
C VAL A 261 3.12 -14.82 -0.47
N HIS A 262 3.12 -15.59 0.61
CA HIS A 262 4.18 -15.57 1.61
C HIS A 262 5.55 -16.01 1.08
N GLU A 263 5.61 -16.94 0.11
CA GLU A 263 6.87 -17.33 -0.53
C GLU A 263 7.48 -16.20 -1.36
N ILE A 264 6.64 -15.35 -1.96
CA ILE A 264 7.09 -14.16 -2.68
C ILE A 264 7.79 -13.22 -1.70
N TYR A 265 7.17 -12.95 -0.55
CA TYR A 265 7.71 -12.01 0.45
C TYR A 265 8.98 -12.54 1.12
N ARG A 266 9.09 -13.85 1.37
CA ARG A 266 10.35 -14.47 1.80
C ARG A 266 11.46 -14.29 0.77
N SER A 267 11.12 -14.37 -0.53
CA SER A 267 12.10 -14.13 -1.59
C SER A 267 12.57 -12.68 -1.65
N TRP A 268 11.66 -11.72 -1.41
CA TRP A 268 11.98 -10.30 -1.36
C TRP A 268 12.76 -9.94 -0.09
N ARG A 269 12.39 -10.51 1.05
CA ARG A 269 13.12 -10.30 2.31
C ARG A 269 14.59 -10.66 2.15
N ARG A 270 14.90 -11.80 1.53
CA ARG A 270 16.29 -12.18 1.24
C ARG A 270 17.05 -11.18 0.40
N ILE A 271 16.37 -10.49 -0.54
CA ILE A 271 16.99 -9.42 -1.33
C ILE A 271 17.29 -8.20 -0.45
N LEU A 272 16.36 -7.78 0.39
CA LEU A 272 16.57 -6.64 1.27
C LEU A 272 17.72 -6.91 2.27
N ASP A 273 17.79 -8.13 2.78
CA ASP A 273 18.85 -8.56 3.71
C ASP A 273 20.27 -8.58 3.09
N GLU A 274 20.39 -8.47 1.76
CA GLU A 274 21.69 -8.30 1.07
C GLU A 274 22.24 -6.87 1.19
N TYR A 275 21.39 -5.89 1.53
CA TYR A 275 21.74 -4.47 1.60
C TYR A 275 22.02 -4.01 3.03
N GLU A 276 23.05 -3.17 3.20
CA GLU A 276 23.34 -2.57 4.50
C GLU A 276 22.27 -1.55 4.91
N GLY A 277 22.06 -1.37 6.21
CA GLY A 277 21.25 -0.29 6.78
C GLY A 277 19.76 -0.59 6.93
N GLU A 278 19.40 -1.85 7.15
CA GLU A 278 18.03 -2.28 7.54
C GLU A 278 16.93 -1.76 6.59
N ARG A 279 16.84 -2.34 5.40
CA ARG A 279 15.79 -2.04 4.43
C ARG A 279 14.45 -2.58 4.91
N VAL A 280 13.35 -1.87 4.64
CA VAL A 280 12.02 -2.20 5.15
C VAL A 280 11.03 -2.57 4.03
N LEU A 281 10.15 -3.53 4.32
CA LEU A 281 8.93 -3.79 3.55
C LEU A 281 7.73 -3.54 4.45
N VAL A 282 6.76 -2.78 3.96
CA VAL A 282 5.46 -2.59 4.61
C VAL A 282 4.33 -3.07 3.70
N ALA A 283 3.50 -3.96 4.23
CA ALA A 283 2.35 -4.51 3.49
C ALA A 283 1.15 -3.58 3.56
N GLU A 284 0.59 -3.26 2.41
CA GLU A 284 -0.82 -2.90 2.33
C GLU A 284 -1.61 -4.18 2.11
N ALA A 285 -2.16 -4.73 3.19
CA ALA A 285 -2.88 -5.99 3.14
C ALA A 285 -4.23 -5.87 3.88
N TRP A 286 -5.30 -5.84 3.12
CA TRP A 286 -6.66 -5.94 3.63
C TRP A 286 -6.98 -7.40 3.89
N THR A 287 -6.76 -7.83 5.13
CA THR A 287 -6.98 -9.22 5.55
C THR A 287 -8.21 -9.33 6.42
N PRO A 288 -8.89 -10.49 6.42
CA PRO A 288 -10.11 -10.68 7.22
C PRO A 288 -9.92 -10.43 8.71
N THR A 289 -8.78 -10.80 9.28
CA THR A 289 -8.49 -10.66 10.71
C THR A 289 -7.05 -10.19 10.95
N VAL A 290 -6.80 -9.66 12.16
CA VAL A 290 -5.45 -9.23 12.56
C VAL A 290 -4.44 -10.41 12.64
N GLU A 291 -4.92 -11.62 12.89
CA GLU A 291 -4.09 -12.83 12.87
C GLU A 291 -3.61 -13.14 11.46
N ARG A 292 -4.46 -12.92 10.44
CA ARG A 292 -4.06 -13.03 9.04
C ARG A 292 -3.04 -11.95 8.68
N THR A 293 -3.25 -10.71 9.13
CA THR A 293 -2.26 -9.62 8.95
C THR A 293 -0.89 -10.01 9.56
N ALA A 294 -0.88 -10.67 10.72
CA ALA A 294 0.37 -11.08 11.39
C ALA A 294 1.18 -12.09 10.56
N LEU A 295 0.57 -12.83 9.65
CA LEU A 295 1.30 -13.75 8.76
C LEU A 295 2.23 -13.03 7.79
N TYR A 296 1.91 -11.79 7.40
CA TYR A 296 2.74 -10.99 6.48
C TYR A 296 4.02 -10.46 7.14
N VAL A 297 4.06 -10.41 8.47
CA VAL A 297 5.17 -9.83 9.24
C VAL A 297 5.92 -10.86 10.08
N ARG A 298 5.90 -12.12 9.65
CA ARG A 298 6.76 -13.16 10.24
C ARG A 298 8.24 -12.78 10.05
N PRO A 299 9.16 -13.29 10.89
CA PRO A 299 10.56 -12.83 10.92
C PRO A 299 11.32 -12.91 9.60
N ASP A 300 10.91 -13.79 8.68
CA ASP A 300 11.50 -14.03 7.38
C ASP A 300 10.70 -13.38 6.21
N GLU A 301 9.69 -12.56 6.53
CA GLU A 301 8.82 -11.89 5.55
C GLU A 301 8.92 -10.36 5.65
N MET A 302 7.80 -9.63 5.55
CA MET A 302 7.81 -8.17 5.67
C MET A 302 8.08 -7.70 7.10
N HIS A 303 8.40 -6.46 7.27
CA HIS A 303 8.73 -5.85 8.56
C HIS A 303 7.52 -5.24 9.23
N GLN A 304 6.61 -4.69 8.42
CA GLN A 304 5.43 -3.95 8.86
C GLN A 304 4.22 -4.32 7.99
N ALA A 305 3.03 -4.18 8.53
CA ALA A 305 1.76 -4.27 7.80
C ALA A 305 0.78 -3.27 8.40
N PHE A 306 0.11 -2.48 7.57
CA PHE A 306 -0.87 -1.51 8.03
C PHE A 306 -2.01 -2.17 8.81
N ASN A 307 -2.37 -1.56 9.93
CA ASN A 307 -3.51 -1.99 10.72
C ASN A 307 -4.80 -1.33 10.22
N PHE A 308 -5.43 -1.94 9.23
CA PHE A 308 -6.65 -1.41 8.64
C PHE A 308 -7.88 -1.60 9.55
N GLN A 309 -7.86 -2.57 10.46
CA GLN A 309 -8.89 -2.67 11.50
C GLN A 309 -8.88 -1.42 12.40
N TYR A 310 -7.69 -0.93 12.79
CA TYR A 310 -7.57 0.32 13.54
C TYR A 310 -7.98 1.54 12.71
N LEU A 311 -7.55 1.61 11.45
CA LEU A 311 -7.90 2.69 10.52
C LEU A 311 -9.42 2.83 10.37
N THR A 312 -10.15 1.70 10.25
CA THR A 312 -11.60 1.71 10.02
C THR A 312 -12.43 1.85 11.29
N THR A 313 -11.81 1.77 12.47
CA THR A 313 -12.50 1.83 13.76
C THR A 313 -13.13 3.22 14.00
N ASN A 314 -14.34 3.23 14.50
CA ASN A 314 -15.05 4.44 14.90
C ASN A 314 -14.38 5.12 16.10
N TRP A 315 -14.74 6.40 16.35
CA TRP A 315 -14.35 7.10 17.56
C TRP A 315 -15.21 6.61 18.74
N ASP A 316 -14.97 5.38 19.14
CA ASP A 316 -15.60 4.70 20.28
C ASP A 316 -14.55 4.06 21.17
N ALA A 317 -14.61 4.32 22.48
CA ALA A 317 -13.56 3.88 23.40
C ALA A 317 -13.49 2.34 23.53
N LYS A 318 -14.61 1.65 23.41
CA LYS A 318 -14.66 0.18 23.50
C LYS A 318 -14.10 -0.44 22.23
N GLU A 319 -14.56 0.02 21.05
CA GLU A 319 -14.06 -0.47 19.75
C GLU A 319 -12.55 -0.23 19.61
N LEU A 320 -12.08 0.98 19.95
CA LEU A 320 -10.64 1.30 19.92
C LEU A 320 -9.85 0.40 20.87
N ARG A 321 -10.36 0.13 22.08
CA ARG A 321 -9.69 -0.75 23.04
C ARG A 321 -9.61 -2.18 22.52
N GLU A 322 -10.68 -2.71 21.96
CA GLU A 322 -10.76 -4.06 21.43
C GLU A 322 -9.77 -4.25 20.27
N VAL A 323 -9.72 -3.32 19.31
CA VAL A 323 -8.81 -3.41 18.17
C VAL A 323 -7.33 -3.25 18.58
N ILE A 324 -7.03 -2.36 19.52
CA ILE A 324 -5.66 -2.17 20.04
C ILE A 324 -5.18 -3.44 20.74
N ASP A 325 -5.94 -3.95 21.71
CA ASP A 325 -5.58 -5.12 22.48
C ASP A 325 -5.45 -6.37 21.56
N GLY A 326 -6.38 -6.57 20.62
CA GLY A 326 -6.35 -7.64 19.62
C GLY A 326 -5.12 -7.56 18.72
N SER A 327 -4.82 -6.38 18.19
CA SER A 327 -3.66 -6.18 17.30
C SER A 327 -2.33 -6.44 18.01
N LEU A 328 -2.16 -5.92 19.23
CA LEU A 328 -0.96 -6.18 20.03
C LEU A 328 -0.82 -7.68 20.39
N ALA A 329 -1.93 -8.36 20.66
CA ALA A 329 -1.92 -9.79 20.93
C ALA A 329 -1.55 -10.62 19.70
N ALA A 330 -2.05 -10.28 18.51
CA ALA A 330 -1.77 -10.98 17.26
C ALA A 330 -0.31 -10.80 16.78
N MET A 331 0.30 -9.63 16.99
CA MET A 331 1.69 -9.35 16.57
C MET A 331 2.74 -9.96 17.51
N ARG A 332 2.40 -10.16 18.79
CA ARG A 332 3.34 -10.70 19.79
C ARG A 332 3.97 -12.05 19.42
N PRO A 333 3.22 -13.06 18.93
CA PRO A 333 3.81 -14.37 18.59
C PRO A 333 4.83 -14.31 17.46
N VAL A 334 4.67 -13.37 16.52
CA VAL A 334 5.59 -13.19 15.38
C VAL A 334 6.72 -12.19 15.68
N GLY A 335 6.69 -11.51 16.84
CA GLY A 335 7.72 -10.56 17.26
C GLY A 335 7.74 -9.23 16.49
N ALA A 336 6.75 -8.99 15.64
CA ALA A 336 6.63 -7.78 14.86
C ALA A 336 5.99 -6.63 15.66
N PRO A 337 6.27 -5.35 15.32
CA PRO A 337 5.49 -4.23 15.82
C PRO A 337 4.12 -4.18 15.14
N THR A 338 3.16 -3.55 15.80
CA THR A 338 1.94 -3.08 15.14
C THR A 338 2.25 -1.81 14.36
N THR A 339 1.64 -1.65 13.18
CA THR A 339 1.80 -0.44 12.35
C THR A 339 0.50 0.33 12.32
N TRP A 340 0.46 1.44 13.04
CA TRP A 340 -0.73 2.24 13.25
C TRP A 340 -0.92 3.27 12.15
N VAL A 341 -2.16 3.45 11.70
CA VAL A 341 -2.53 4.41 10.66
C VAL A 341 -3.97 4.88 10.88
N LEU A 342 -4.24 6.18 10.69
CA LEU A 342 -5.57 6.78 10.83
C LEU A 342 -6.16 7.25 9.50
N SER A 343 -5.33 7.61 8.53
CA SER A 343 -5.73 8.05 7.19
C SER A 343 -4.64 7.72 6.18
N ASN A 344 -5.02 7.69 4.92
CA ASN A 344 -4.14 7.63 3.75
C ASN A 344 -4.84 8.30 2.55
N HIS A 345 -4.31 8.13 1.36
CA HIS A 345 -4.84 8.70 0.13
C HIS A 345 -6.09 7.99 -0.44
N ASP A 346 -6.55 6.91 0.20
CA ASP A 346 -7.72 6.11 -0.25
C ASP A 346 -8.91 6.19 0.69
N VAL A 347 -8.75 6.78 1.87
CA VAL A 347 -9.81 6.88 2.86
C VAL A 347 -9.99 8.32 3.32
N THR A 348 -11.22 8.67 3.65
CA THR A 348 -11.57 9.97 4.25
C THR A 348 -10.68 10.27 5.45
N ARG A 349 -10.05 11.45 5.45
CA ARG A 349 -9.20 11.91 6.55
C ARG A 349 -9.93 11.81 7.88
N HIS A 350 -9.26 11.34 8.90
CA HIS A 350 -9.90 11.12 10.20
C HIS A 350 -10.42 12.42 10.83
N ALA A 351 -9.89 13.59 10.45
CA ALA A 351 -10.44 14.88 10.86
C ALA A 351 -11.89 15.10 10.35
N THR A 352 -12.19 14.66 9.13
CA THR A 352 -13.56 14.67 8.58
C THR A 352 -14.37 13.49 9.13
N ARG A 353 -13.80 12.27 9.11
CA ARG A 353 -14.49 11.04 9.50
C ARG A 353 -14.99 11.08 10.94
N PHE A 354 -14.18 11.55 11.88
CA PHE A 354 -14.57 11.65 13.28
C PHE A 354 -15.53 12.81 13.62
N GLY A 355 -15.78 13.70 12.68
CA GLY A 355 -16.84 14.72 12.77
C GLY A 355 -18.21 14.20 12.36
N ASN A 356 -18.26 13.03 11.73
CA ASN A 356 -19.49 12.40 11.27
C ASN A 356 -20.03 11.38 12.29
N PRO A 357 -21.32 11.00 12.20
CA PRO A 357 -21.85 9.87 12.95
C PRO A 357 -21.09 8.57 12.67
N PRO A 358 -20.93 7.68 13.66
CA PRO A 358 -20.27 6.39 13.46
C PRO A 358 -21.04 5.49 12.47
N GLY A 359 -20.32 4.61 11.77
CA GLY A 359 -20.90 3.60 10.87
C GLY A 359 -21.13 4.04 9.42
N LEU A 360 -20.66 5.24 9.04
CA LEU A 360 -20.77 5.72 7.65
C LEU A 360 -19.64 5.24 6.72
N GLY A 361 -18.74 4.36 7.22
CA GLY A 361 -17.62 3.86 6.44
C GLY A 361 -16.44 4.83 6.38
N THR A 362 -15.52 4.55 5.44
CA THR A 362 -14.24 5.27 5.28
C THR A 362 -14.18 6.14 4.03
N GLN A 363 -15.22 6.18 3.22
CA GLN A 363 -15.35 7.08 2.08
C GLN A 363 -16.62 7.92 2.25
N LEU A 364 -16.45 9.17 2.66
CA LEU A 364 -17.55 10.05 3.02
C LEU A 364 -17.68 11.21 2.02
N ARG A 365 -18.92 11.47 1.60
CA ARG A 365 -19.27 12.57 0.73
C ARG A 365 -19.58 13.87 1.50
N GLU A 366 -19.85 13.77 2.79
CA GLU A 366 -20.33 14.89 3.60
C GLU A 366 -19.35 15.24 4.70
N GLN A 367 -19.21 16.53 4.93
CA GLN A 367 -18.46 17.06 6.05
C GLN A 367 -19.40 17.19 7.25
N GLY A 368 -19.13 16.41 8.31
CA GLY A 368 -19.82 16.53 9.59
C GLY A 368 -19.40 17.77 10.39
N ASP A 369 -19.48 17.67 11.71
CA ASP A 369 -19.03 18.72 12.63
C ASP A 369 -17.49 18.84 12.59
N ARG A 370 -16.99 19.85 11.88
CA ARG A 370 -15.54 20.11 11.70
C ARG A 370 -14.81 20.32 13.02
N GLU A 371 -15.41 21.05 13.94
CA GLU A 371 -14.77 21.39 15.22
C GLU A 371 -14.65 20.15 16.11
N LEU A 372 -15.71 19.36 16.17
CA LEU A 372 -15.71 18.08 16.86
C LEU A 372 -14.72 17.10 16.20
N GLY A 373 -14.73 17.01 14.88
CA GLY A 373 -13.83 16.16 14.09
C GLY A 373 -12.36 16.49 14.38
N LEU A 374 -11.98 17.76 14.34
CA LEU A 374 -10.62 18.20 14.64
C LEU A 374 -10.21 17.89 16.09
N ARG A 375 -11.11 18.10 17.08
CA ARG A 375 -10.80 17.74 18.47
C ARG A 375 -10.56 16.25 18.65
N ARG A 376 -11.40 15.41 18.02
CA ARG A 376 -11.26 13.94 18.03
C ARG A 376 -10.02 13.49 17.30
N ALA A 377 -9.72 14.08 16.14
CA ALA A 377 -8.52 13.78 15.35
C ALA A 377 -7.24 14.02 16.16
N ARG A 378 -7.13 15.17 16.83
CA ARG A 378 -5.99 15.46 17.70
C ARG A 378 -5.82 14.44 18.82
N ALA A 379 -6.93 14.03 19.45
CA ALA A 379 -6.91 13.02 20.50
C ALA A 379 -6.52 11.64 19.94
N ALA A 380 -7.01 11.26 18.75
CA ALA A 380 -6.68 10.01 18.08
C ALA A 380 -5.22 9.94 17.67
N THR A 381 -4.68 11.02 17.10
CA THR A 381 -3.26 11.11 16.74
C THR A 381 -2.36 11.00 17.97
N LEU A 382 -2.73 11.69 19.09
CA LEU A 382 -1.99 11.56 20.33
C LEU A 382 -2.04 10.13 20.89
N LEU A 383 -3.20 9.48 20.84
CA LEU A 383 -3.34 8.07 21.24
C LEU A 383 -2.45 7.18 20.35
N MET A 384 -2.54 7.33 19.03
CA MET A 384 -1.77 6.55 18.07
C MET A 384 -0.26 6.66 18.30
N LEU A 385 0.26 7.87 18.51
CA LEU A 385 1.67 8.13 18.78
C LEU A 385 2.13 7.61 20.15
N ALA A 386 1.22 7.35 21.07
CA ALA A 386 1.53 6.79 22.40
C ALA A 386 1.48 5.25 22.44
N LEU A 387 1.00 4.61 21.39
CA LEU A 387 0.95 3.14 21.29
C LEU A 387 2.32 2.58 20.92
N PRO A 388 2.67 1.35 21.35
CA PRO A 388 3.91 0.70 20.92
C PRO A 388 3.81 0.28 19.47
N GLY A 389 4.88 0.51 18.70
CA GLY A 389 4.99 0.18 17.28
C GLY A 389 5.19 1.40 16.39
N SER A 390 5.19 1.19 15.08
CA SER A 390 5.38 2.25 14.09
C SER A 390 4.08 2.98 13.76
N VAL A 391 4.21 4.22 13.30
CA VAL A 391 3.09 5.10 12.97
C VAL A 391 3.26 5.65 11.56
N TYR A 392 2.19 5.65 10.78
CA TYR A 392 2.12 6.35 9.50
C TYR A 392 1.20 7.55 9.61
N VAL A 393 1.72 8.71 9.23
CA VAL A 393 1.03 10.00 9.23
C VAL A 393 0.84 10.44 7.78
N TYR A 394 -0.39 10.63 7.36
CA TYR A 394 -0.68 11.11 6.00
C TYR A 394 -0.49 12.63 5.90
N GLN A 395 0.04 13.12 4.77
CA GLN A 395 0.27 14.56 4.55
C GLN A 395 -0.92 15.42 4.97
N GLY A 396 -0.64 16.45 5.77
CA GLY A 396 -1.64 17.39 6.29
C GLY A 396 -2.39 16.92 7.55
N GLU A 397 -2.16 15.70 8.04
CA GLU A 397 -2.72 15.30 9.34
C GLU A 397 -2.18 16.16 10.48
N GLU A 398 -0.90 16.50 10.44
CA GLU A 398 -0.25 17.38 11.43
C GLU A 398 -0.85 18.78 11.47
N LEU A 399 -1.48 19.20 10.36
CA LEU A 399 -2.20 20.47 10.24
C LEU A 399 -3.69 20.33 10.57
N GLY A 400 -4.19 19.09 10.73
CA GLY A 400 -5.61 18.83 10.96
C GLY A 400 -6.48 19.08 9.72
N LEU A 401 -5.94 18.89 8.53
CA LEU A 401 -6.67 19.12 7.28
C LEU A 401 -7.86 18.17 7.17
N PRO A 402 -9.06 18.68 6.84
CA PRO A 402 -10.21 17.87 6.46
C PRO A 402 -10.12 17.45 5.00
N ASP A 403 -11.04 16.58 4.56
CA ASP A 403 -11.28 16.34 3.14
C ASP A 403 -11.91 17.55 2.46
N VAL A 404 -11.70 17.62 1.14
CA VAL A 404 -12.43 18.50 0.24
C VAL A 404 -13.64 17.72 -0.31
N THR A 405 -14.79 17.86 0.33
CA THR A 405 -15.99 17.07 0.01
C THR A 405 -16.84 17.64 -1.12
N ASP A 406 -16.63 18.90 -1.49
CA ASP A 406 -17.38 19.67 -2.47
C ASP A 406 -16.66 19.84 -3.82
N LEU A 407 -15.75 18.93 -4.16
CA LEU A 407 -15.08 18.91 -5.46
C LEU A 407 -16.12 18.77 -6.57
N PRO A 408 -16.09 19.63 -7.60
CA PRO A 408 -16.93 19.49 -8.78
C PRO A 408 -16.69 18.16 -9.50
N ASP A 409 -17.74 17.56 -10.05
CA ASP A 409 -17.65 16.26 -10.70
C ASP A 409 -16.68 16.26 -11.90
N GLU A 410 -16.58 17.39 -12.62
CA GLU A 410 -15.69 17.56 -13.77
C GLU A 410 -14.19 17.57 -13.47
N VAL A 411 -13.79 17.71 -12.20
CA VAL A 411 -12.38 17.66 -11.80
C VAL A 411 -12.01 16.32 -11.12
N ARG A 412 -12.97 15.44 -10.96
CA ARG A 412 -12.72 14.13 -10.33
C ARG A 412 -11.95 13.20 -11.26
N GLN A 413 -11.10 12.36 -10.68
CA GLN A 413 -10.25 11.41 -11.37
C GLN A 413 -10.34 9.99 -10.79
N ASP A 414 -11.05 9.79 -9.68
CA ASP A 414 -11.21 8.48 -9.05
C ASP A 414 -11.97 7.50 -9.99
N PRO A 415 -11.35 6.37 -10.40
CA PRO A 415 -12.02 5.39 -11.25
C PRO A 415 -13.33 4.85 -10.66
N SER A 416 -13.41 4.71 -9.34
CA SER A 416 -14.61 4.24 -8.66
C SER A 416 -15.78 5.21 -8.85
N PHE A 417 -15.51 6.52 -8.87
CA PHE A 417 -16.54 7.54 -9.10
C PHE A 417 -17.23 7.35 -10.46
N PHE A 418 -16.44 7.13 -11.51
CA PHE A 418 -16.98 6.95 -12.87
C PHE A 418 -17.68 5.61 -13.02
N ARG A 419 -17.15 4.53 -12.44
CA ARG A 419 -17.75 3.19 -12.53
C ARG A 419 -19.03 3.05 -11.69
N ALA A 420 -19.15 3.79 -10.60
CA ALA A 420 -20.32 3.84 -9.74
C ALA A 420 -21.32 4.96 -10.14
N GLU A 421 -21.17 5.56 -11.32
CA GLU A 421 -22.05 6.64 -11.82
C GLU A 421 -22.21 7.80 -10.82
N GLY A 422 -21.13 8.16 -10.11
CA GLY A 422 -21.10 9.23 -9.11
C GLY A 422 -21.72 8.88 -7.75
N GLN A 423 -22.00 7.62 -7.48
CA GLN A 423 -22.56 7.18 -6.19
C GLN A 423 -21.51 6.76 -5.18
N ASP A 424 -20.27 6.50 -5.63
CA ASP A 424 -19.10 6.09 -4.82
C ASP A 424 -17.82 6.73 -5.40
N GLY A 425 -16.66 6.44 -4.80
CA GLY A 425 -15.37 6.87 -5.34
C GLY A 425 -15.05 8.33 -5.04
N PHE A 426 -15.03 8.72 -3.77
CA PHE A 426 -14.74 10.11 -3.35
C PHE A 426 -13.29 10.31 -2.89
N ARG A 427 -12.36 9.44 -3.30
CA ARG A 427 -10.94 9.50 -2.89
C ARG A 427 -10.24 10.80 -3.33
N ASP A 428 -10.69 11.45 -4.39
CA ASP A 428 -10.13 12.74 -4.82
C ASP A 428 -10.17 13.82 -3.71
N GLY A 429 -11.12 13.74 -2.80
CA GLY A 429 -11.25 14.67 -1.69
C GLY A 429 -10.15 14.55 -0.61
N CYS A 430 -9.49 13.39 -0.50
CA CYS A 430 -8.41 13.15 0.46
C CYS A 430 -7.01 13.15 -0.20
N ARG A 431 -6.94 13.09 -1.53
CA ARG A 431 -5.71 13.01 -2.35
C ARG A 431 -4.99 14.34 -2.65
#